data_c7eb93fa4cccce4e72176977663c2b7e
#
_entry.id   c7eb93fa4cccce4e72176977663c2b7e
#
_cell.length_a   1.000
_cell.length_b   1.000
_cell.length_c   1.000
_cell.angle_alpha   90.00
_cell.angle_beta   90.00
_cell.angle_gamma   90.00
#
_symmetry.space_group_name_H-M   'P 1'
#
loop_
_entity.id
_entity.type
_entity.pdbx_description
1 polymer ?
#
loop_
_entity_poly.entity_id
_entity_poly.type
_entity_poly.pdbx_seq_one_letter_code
_entity_poly.pdbx_strand_id
1 'polypeptide(L)'
;MSRLRMATSTDLGAREGNEDDLRHGSGAGGHYAIVADGAGGHERGEDASRLAVECIERGLRAPGAFSSDRLTALVRQAHAELHRQDPPARAQASMHTTVVVLWIDPAEQMALWTHVGDSRLYRFRHGRAELLTLDDSIVQRMVQAGLLTAEQSRQHPGKNQLVAALGIEGEVDPHTVARAVHLLEGDAYLLCTDGWWDHFEPEDMADALHHASSPEQWLADMQGQIRAKASPQQDNFTAVAVWVGTPGEMTLARFEDTVPRGTTR
;
A
#
# COMPACT_ATOMS: atom_id res chain seq x y z
N MET A 1 10.78 -20.62 -9.94
CA MET A 1 10.70 -19.31 -9.25
C MET A 1 9.66 -18.47 -9.98
N SER A 2 8.59 -18.08 -9.28
CA SER A 2 7.55 -17.21 -9.84
C SER A 2 8.15 -15.88 -10.29
N ARG A 3 7.83 -15.44 -11.50
CA ARG A 3 8.31 -14.15 -12.02
C ARG A 3 7.54 -13.02 -11.35
N LEU A 4 8.24 -12.16 -10.62
CA LEU A 4 7.66 -10.92 -10.11
C LEU A 4 7.58 -9.87 -11.23
N ARG A 5 6.43 -9.24 -11.38
CA ARG A 5 6.19 -8.08 -12.26
C ARG A 5 5.64 -6.95 -11.40
N MET A 6 6.14 -5.74 -11.62
CA MET A 6 5.71 -4.56 -10.88
C MET A 6 5.39 -3.43 -11.86
N ALA A 7 4.34 -2.68 -11.56
CA ALA A 7 3.99 -1.46 -12.28
C ALA A 7 3.59 -0.37 -11.28
N THR A 8 3.68 0.87 -11.72
CA THR A 8 3.36 2.04 -10.90
C THR A 8 2.45 2.99 -11.65
N SER A 9 1.64 3.71 -10.90
CA SER A 9 0.85 4.83 -11.39
C SER A 9 0.82 5.92 -10.32
N THR A 10 1.00 7.16 -10.72
CA THR A 10 0.85 8.35 -9.87
C THR A 10 0.24 9.47 -10.69
N ASP A 11 -0.57 10.31 -10.05
CA ASP A 11 -1.29 11.41 -10.71
C ASP A 11 -1.55 12.54 -9.70
N LEU A 12 -1.51 13.77 -10.19
CA LEU A 12 -1.79 14.97 -9.40
C LEU A 12 -3.25 15.09 -8.95
N GLY A 13 -4.17 14.41 -9.65
CA GLY A 13 -5.59 14.68 -9.47
C GLY A 13 -5.94 16.13 -9.82
N ALA A 14 -6.56 16.82 -8.87
CA ALA A 14 -6.89 18.25 -9.00
C ALA A 14 -5.95 19.17 -8.19
N ARG A 15 -4.87 18.62 -7.61
CA ARG A 15 -3.89 19.37 -6.81
C ARG A 15 -2.86 20.06 -7.70
N GLU A 16 -2.19 21.11 -7.18
CA GLU A 16 -1.10 21.82 -7.87
C GLU A 16 0.24 21.08 -7.79
N GLY A 17 0.46 20.27 -6.73
CA GLY A 17 1.65 19.47 -6.49
C GLY A 17 1.28 18.02 -6.17
N ASN A 18 2.28 17.13 -6.23
CA ASN A 18 2.12 15.75 -5.81
C ASN A 18 2.83 15.53 -4.47
N GLU A 19 2.06 15.35 -3.42
CA GLU A 19 2.59 15.05 -2.09
C GLU A 19 2.79 13.53 -1.88
N ASP A 20 2.32 12.69 -2.82
CA ASP A 20 2.59 11.25 -2.83
C ASP A 20 4.01 10.96 -3.35
N ASP A 21 4.67 9.95 -2.80
CA ASP A 21 5.88 9.34 -3.39
C ASP A 21 5.80 7.82 -3.37
N LEU A 22 6.51 7.21 -4.29
CA LEU A 22 6.61 5.76 -4.41
C LEU A 22 8.01 5.32 -4.82
N ARG A 23 8.41 4.11 -4.41
CA ARG A 23 9.57 3.40 -4.95
C ARG A 23 9.27 1.92 -5.05
N HIS A 24 9.84 1.29 -6.03
CA HIS A 24 9.93 -0.15 -6.11
C HIS A 24 11.27 -0.58 -6.67
N GLY A 25 11.69 -1.78 -6.37
CA GLY A 25 12.96 -2.26 -6.84
C GLY A 25 13.42 -3.55 -6.20
N SER A 26 14.71 -3.80 -6.27
CA SER A 26 15.37 -4.94 -5.63
C SER A 26 16.63 -4.50 -4.91
N GLY A 27 16.96 -5.22 -3.84
CA GLY A 27 18.18 -5.05 -3.06
C GLY A 27 18.72 -6.38 -2.58
N ALA A 28 19.69 -6.34 -1.66
CA ALA A 28 20.31 -7.55 -1.12
C ALA A 28 19.34 -8.50 -0.40
N GLY A 29 18.21 -7.98 0.11
CA GLY A 29 17.19 -8.74 0.84
C GLY A 29 15.95 -9.10 0.02
N GLY A 30 15.96 -8.91 -1.31
CA GLY A 30 14.81 -9.22 -2.16
C GLY A 30 14.21 -8.02 -2.87
N HIS A 31 12.91 -8.10 -3.22
CA HIS A 31 12.17 -7.05 -3.90
C HIS A 31 11.33 -6.25 -2.90
N TYR A 32 11.09 -4.97 -3.21
CA TYR A 32 10.28 -4.08 -2.38
C TYR A 32 9.38 -3.19 -3.22
N ALA A 33 8.27 -2.79 -2.63
CA ALA A 33 7.40 -1.71 -3.07
C ALA A 33 7.08 -0.83 -1.85
N ILE A 34 7.09 0.49 -2.04
CA ILE A 34 6.86 1.50 -1.01
C ILE A 34 5.93 2.55 -1.60
N VAL A 35 4.91 2.94 -0.85
CA VAL A 35 4.03 4.08 -1.16
C VAL A 35 3.91 4.93 0.09
N ALA A 36 3.92 6.25 -0.08
CA ALA A 36 3.76 7.23 0.97
C ALA A 36 2.91 8.39 0.47
N ASP A 37 2.02 8.89 1.34
CA ASP A 37 1.16 10.04 1.12
C ASP A 37 1.57 11.14 2.09
N GLY A 38 2.07 12.24 1.55
CA GLY A 38 2.59 13.34 2.32
C GLY A 38 1.50 14.31 2.75
N ALA A 39 1.53 14.72 4.01
CA ALA A 39 0.65 15.75 4.56
C ALA A 39 1.48 16.82 5.28
N GLY A 40 1.06 18.06 5.20
CA GLY A 40 1.78 19.18 5.81
C GLY A 40 1.68 20.47 5.01
N GLY A 41 0.95 20.42 3.90
CA GLY A 41 0.71 21.53 2.97
C GLY A 41 1.85 21.69 1.94
N HIS A 42 1.52 21.41 0.68
CA HIS A 42 2.34 21.61 -0.53
C HIS A 42 3.78 21.07 -0.40
N GLU A 43 4.79 21.92 -0.44
CA GLU A 43 6.22 21.53 -0.46
C GLU A 43 6.64 20.63 0.73
N ARG A 44 5.97 20.72 1.87
CA ARG A 44 6.37 19.96 3.05
C ARG A 44 5.81 18.53 3.07
N GLY A 45 4.64 18.31 2.49
CA GLY A 45 4.10 16.97 2.27
C GLY A 45 4.96 16.20 1.26
N GLU A 46 5.29 16.81 0.12
CA GLU A 46 6.18 16.23 -0.89
C GLU A 46 7.57 15.88 -0.32
N ASP A 47 8.18 16.79 0.46
CA ASP A 47 9.46 16.51 1.10
C ASP A 47 9.37 15.40 2.14
N ALA A 48 8.24 15.29 2.88
CA ALA A 48 8.03 14.26 3.89
C ALA A 48 7.91 12.87 3.26
N SER A 49 7.05 12.69 2.26
CA SER A 49 6.85 11.42 1.57
C SER A 49 8.14 10.96 0.88
N ARG A 50 8.80 11.86 0.14
CA ARG A 50 10.06 11.59 -0.54
C ARG A 50 11.16 11.15 0.43
N LEU A 51 11.36 11.89 1.53
CA LEU A 51 12.38 11.56 2.53
C LEU A 51 12.13 10.22 3.22
N ALA A 52 10.88 9.92 3.57
CA ALA A 52 10.50 8.65 4.18
C ALA A 52 10.79 7.48 3.23
N VAL A 53 10.36 7.60 1.98
CA VAL A 53 10.54 6.57 0.96
C VAL A 53 12.02 6.34 0.66
N GLU A 54 12.83 7.40 0.48
CA GLU A 54 14.28 7.30 0.27
C GLU A 54 15.02 6.65 1.44
N CYS A 55 14.62 6.97 2.68
CA CYS A 55 15.23 6.40 3.88
C CYS A 55 14.97 4.89 3.96
N ILE A 56 13.72 4.47 3.77
CA ILE A 56 13.31 3.06 3.82
C ILE A 56 13.94 2.29 2.65
N GLU A 57 13.91 2.82 1.43
CA GLU A 57 14.53 2.21 0.26
C GLU A 57 16.02 1.93 0.50
N ARG A 58 16.76 2.92 0.98
CA ARG A 58 18.19 2.79 1.30
C ARG A 58 18.44 1.62 2.26
N GLY A 59 17.59 1.48 3.28
CA GLY A 59 17.68 0.39 4.23
C GLY A 59 17.34 -0.97 3.63
N LEU A 60 16.33 -1.07 2.77
CA LEU A 60 15.95 -2.31 2.10
C LEU A 60 16.98 -2.76 1.06
N ARG A 61 17.67 -1.83 0.42
CA ARG A 61 18.76 -2.13 -0.54
C ARG A 61 20.04 -2.57 0.13
N ALA A 62 20.28 -2.16 1.37
CA ALA A 62 21.45 -2.56 2.13
C ALA A 62 21.39 -4.05 2.53
N PRO A 63 22.54 -4.75 2.67
CA PRO A 63 22.58 -6.10 3.19
C PRO A 63 21.97 -6.20 4.60
N GLY A 64 21.28 -7.33 4.88
CA GLY A 64 20.70 -7.59 6.19
C GLY A 64 19.59 -8.63 6.15
N ALA A 65 19.15 -9.08 7.31
CA ALA A 65 18.15 -10.13 7.45
C ALA A 65 16.77 -9.70 6.90
N PHE A 66 16.09 -10.62 6.23
CA PHE A 66 14.67 -10.51 5.91
C PHE A 66 13.87 -10.83 7.18
N SER A 67 13.41 -9.79 7.90
CA SER A 67 12.72 -9.96 9.17
C SER A 67 11.77 -8.79 9.49
N SER A 68 10.72 -9.07 10.24
CA SER A 68 9.76 -8.08 10.74
C SER A 68 10.44 -6.99 11.57
N ASP A 69 11.36 -7.37 12.47
CA ASP A 69 12.08 -6.42 13.33
C ASP A 69 12.89 -5.41 12.50
N ARG A 70 13.57 -5.88 11.45
CA ARG A 70 14.31 -4.99 10.56
C ARG A 70 13.37 -4.04 9.81
N LEU A 71 12.25 -4.56 9.30
CA LEU A 71 11.28 -3.74 8.58
C LEU A 71 10.71 -2.64 9.49
N THR A 72 10.33 -2.99 10.73
CA THR A 72 9.92 -2.05 11.77
C THR A 72 11.00 -1.00 12.05
N ALA A 73 12.26 -1.43 12.20
CA ALA A 73 13.37 -0.54 12.48
C ALA A 73 13.61 0.48 11.35
N LEU A 74 13.46 0.08 10.09
CA LEU A 74 13.60 0.98 8.94
C LEU A 74 12.52 2.07 8.93
N VAL A 75 11.28 1.74 9.26
CA VAL A 75 10.19 2.73 9.35
C VAL A 75 10.41 3.68 10.52
N ARG A 76 10.84 3.18 11.69
CA ARG A 76 11.22 4.04 12.83
C ARG A 76 12.40 4.94 12.51
N GLN A 77 13.36 4.47 11.73
CA GLN A 77 14.48 5.30 11.25
C GLN A 77 14.01 6.42 10.32
N ALA A 78 13.07 6.15 9.42
CA ALA A 78 12.48 7.18 8.56
C ALA A 78 11.74 8.25 9.38
N HIS A 79 10.97 7.84 10.40
CA HIS A 79 10.32 8.75 11.34
C HIS A 79 11.32 9.65 12.07
N ALA A 80 12.41 9.08 12.60
CA ALA A 80 13.46 9.85 13.25
C ALA A 80 14.18 10.82 12.29
N GLU A 81 14.34 10.43 11.03
CA GLU A 81 14.94 11.28 9.99
C GLU A 81 14.05 12.51 9.67
N LEU A 82 12.73 12.31 9.57
CA LEU A 82 11.77 13.40 9.41
C LEU A 82 11.88 14.41 10.56
N HIS A 83 11.90 13.95 11.82
CA HIS A 83 12.07 14.83 12.99
C HIS A 83 13.40 15.59 12.98
N ARG A 84 14.48 14.96 12.49
CA ARG A 84 15.79 15.60 12.42
C ARG A 84 15.81 16.76 11.40
N GLN A 85 15.06 16.64 10.32
CA GLN A 85 14.98 17.67 9.27
C GLN A 85 13.91 18.73 9.54
N ASP A 86 12.93 18.41 10.41
CA ASP A 86 11.86 19.31 10.81
C ASP A 86 11.90 19.60 12.32
N PRO A 87 12.90 20.38 12.81
CA PRO A 87 12.97 20.67 14.23
C PRO A 87 11.78 21.50 14.71
N PRO A 88 11.28 21.28 15.93
CA PRO A 88 10.03 21.86 16.48
C PRO A 88 9.96 23.39 16.52
N ALA A 89 11.08 24.09 16.32
CA ALA A 89 11.14 25.55 16.30
C ALA A 89 10.48 26.21 15.07
N ARG A 90 10.03 25.43 14.07
CA ARG A 90 9.36 25.92 12.86
C ARG A 90 7.86 25.61 12.83
N ALA A 91 7.16 25.91 13.90
CA ALA A 91 5.78 25.52 14.24
C ALA A 91 4.64 25.86 13.25
N GLN A 92 4.86 26.08 11.96
CA GLN A 92 3.79 26.46 11.05
C GLN A 92 3.36 25.41 10.00
N ALA A 93 4.08 24.34 9.79
CA ALA A 93 3.65 23.15 9.04
C ALA A 93 4.65 22.02 9.29
N SER A 94 4.30 21.02 10.08
CA SER A 94 5.16 19.86 10.32
C SER A 94 5.15 18.91 9.12
N MET A 95 6.32 18.31 8.83
CA MET A 95 6.46 17.29 7.80
C MET A 95 5.90 15.97 8.30
N HIS A 96 4.79 15.49 7.72
CA HIS A 96 4.29 14.16 8.02
C HIS A 96 3.88 13.41 6.76
N THR A 97 3.92 12.11 6.84
CA THR A 97 3.54 11.25 5.73
C THR A 97 3.05 9.90 6.26
N THR A 98 2.11 9.30 5.53
CA THR A 98 1.84 7.88 5.67
C THR A 98 2.98 7.06 5.10
N VAL A 99 2.97 5.77 5.31
CA VAL A 99 3.79 4.82 4.56
C VAL A 99 3.17 3.44 4.56
N VAL A 100 3.25 2.75 3.44
CA VAL A 100 3.01 1.32 3.32
C VAL A 100 4.16 0.67 2.54
N VAL A 101 4.66 -0.44 3.06
CA VAL A 101 5.81 -1.17 2.49
C VAL A 101 5.46 -2.63 2.32
N LEU A 102 5.74 -3.18 1.15
CA LEU A 102 5.77 -4.61 0.88
C LEU A 102 7.22 -5.02 0.59
N TRP A 103 7.72 -6.04 1.30
CA TRP A 103 9.06 -6.60 1.12
C TRP A 103 8.96 -8.09 0.83
N ILE A 104 9.57 -8.54 -0.27
CA ILE A 104 9.43 -9.89 -0.80
C ILE A 104 10.82 -10.54 -0.89
N ASP A 105 10.96 -11.71 -0.27
CA ASP A 105 12.07 -12.64 -0.54
C ASP A 105 11.64 -13.65 -1.62
N PRO A 106 12.13 -13.52 -2.86
CA PRO A 106 11.75 -14.41 -3.94
C PRO A 106 12.40 -15.80 -3.84
N ALA A 107 13.49 -15.94 -3.08
CA ALA A 107 14.18 -17.24 -2.90
C ALA A 107 13.38 -18.14 -1.97
N GLU A 108 12.93 -17.59 -0.84
CA GLU A 108 12.10 -18.29 0.14
C GLU A 108 10.61 -18.21 -0.17
N GLN A 109 10.20 -17.46 -1.19
CA GLN A 109 8.80 -17.17 -1.56
C GLN A 109 8.00 -16.62 -0.37
N MET A 110 8.55 -15.63 0.29
CA MET A 110 7.97 -15.02 1.48
C MET A 110 7.73 -13.51 1.29
N ALA A 111 6.72 -12.98 1.96
CA ALA A 111 6.40 -11.56 2.02
C ALA A 111 6.32 -11.06 3.46
N LEU A 112 6.79 -9.84 3.66
CA LEU A 112 6.60 -9.03 4.87
C LEU A 112 6.00 -7.69 4.45
N TRP A 113 5.20 -7.08 5.32
CA TRP A 113 4.70 -5.72 5.12
C TRP A 113 4.61 -4.96 6.44
N THR A 114 4.57 -3.65 6.30
CA THR A 114 4.35 -2.71 7.41
C THR A 114 3.64 -1.48 6.89
N HIS A 115 2.94 -0.78 7.77
CA HIS A 115 2.37 0.53 7.45
C HIS A 115 2.29 1.43 8.68
N VAL A 116 2.15 2.72 8.43
CA VAL A 116 1.73 3.79 9.34
C VAL A 116 0.84 4.74 8.55
N GLY A 117 -0.33 5.07 9.08
CA GLY A 117 -1.32 5.91 8.40
C GLY A 117 -2.40 5.11 7.71
N ASP A 118 -2.99 5.65 6.65
CA ASP A 118 -4.12 5.10 5.92
C ASP A 118 -3.83 4.76 4.45
N SER A 119 -2.57 4.82 4.03
CA SER A 119 -2.14 4.14 2.81
C SER A 119 -2.26 2.64 2.99
N ARG A 120 -2.84 1.97 2.00
CA ARG A 120 -3.30 0.58 2.14
C ARG A 120 -2.50 -0.41 1.32
N LEU A 121 -2.45 -1.66 1.81
CA LEU A 121 -1.97 -2.84 1.09
C LEU A 121 -3.12 -3.84 0.94
N TYR A 122 -3.44 -4.18 -0.30
CA TYR A 122 -4.36 -5.25 -0.63
C TYR A 122 -3.60 -6.46 -1.18
N ARG A 123 -4.10 -7.66 -0.86
CA ARG A 123 -3.73 -8.91 -1.51
C ARG A 123 -4.90 -9.47 -2.29
N PHE A 124 -4.65 -9.88 -3.51
CA PHE A 124 -5.60 -10.57 -4.37
C PHE A 124 -5.13 -12.00 -4.55
N ARG A 125 -5.92 -12.94 -4.05
CA ARG A 125 -5.62 -14.37 -4.07
C ARG A 125 -6.89 -15.15 -4.38
N HIS A 126 -6.85 -16.03 -5.37
CA HIS A 126 -7.99 -16.85 -5.80
C HIS A 126 -9.25 -16.02 -6.12
N GLY A 127 -9.07 -14.88 -6.78
CA GLY A 127 -10.17 -13.98 -7.17
C GLY A 127 -10.78 -13.18 -6.00
N ARG A 128 -10.16 -13.20 -4.81
CA ARG A 128 -10.63 -12.44 -3.65
C ARG A 128 -9.63 -11.36 -3.28
N ALA A 129 -10.15 -10.18 -2.99
CA ALA A 129 -9.39 -9.09 -2.40
C ALA A 129 -9.40 -9.21 -0.88
N GLU A 130 -8.26 -8.96 -0.25
CA GLU A 130 -8.06 -8.90 1.20
C GLU A 130 -7.27 -7.66 1.54
N LEU A 131 -7.82 -6.80 2.40
CA LEU A 131 -7.09 -5.67 2.96
C LEU A 131 -6.15 -6.19 4.06
N LEU A 132 -4.85 -5.97 3.90
CA LEU A 132 -3.81 -6.44 4.84
C LEU A 132 -3.40 -5.39 5.86
N THR A 133 -3.81 -4.14 5.67
CA THR A 133 -3.53 -3.00 6.58
C THR A 133 -4.79 -2.60 7.34
N LEU A 134 -4.59 -1.86 8.41
CA LEU A 134 -5.67 -1.27 9.21
C LEU A 134 -5.37 0.21 9.42
N ASP A 135 -6.21 1.08 8.89
CA ASP A 135 -5.96 2.51 8.86
C ASP A 135 -5.74 3.13 10.25
N ASP A 136 -4.73 3.98 10.37
CA ASP A 136 -4.51 4.84 11.52
C ASP A 136 -5.33 6.14 11.40
N SER A 137 -6.66 6.01 11.30
CA SER A 137 -7.57 7.15 11.19
C SER A 137 -8.56 7.22 12.36
N ILE A 138 -9.10 8.42 12.60
CA ILE A 138 -10.14 8.62 13.64
C ILE A 138 -11.35 7.75 13.35
N VAL A 139 -11.78 7.69 12.08
CA VAL A 139 -12.97 6.91 11.70
C VAL A 139 -12.75 5.41 11.89
N GLN A 140 -11.55 4.91 11.65
CA GLN A 140 -11.23 3.51 11.89
C GLN A 140 -11.28 3.16 13.39
N ARG A 141 -10.82 4.05 14.26
CA ARG A 141 -11.00 3.89 15.72
C ARG A 141 -12.47 3.89 16.14
N MET A 142 -13.30 4.74 15.52
CA MET A 142 -14.74 4.74 15.77
C MET A 142 -15.41 3.43 15.31
N VAL A 143 -15.00 2.87 14.17
CA VAL A 143 -15.48 1.56 13.72
C VAL A 143 -15.09 0.46 14.72
N GLN A 144 -13.83 0.43 15.17
CA GLN A 144 -13.38 -0.54 16.17
C GLN A 144 -14.10 -0.42 17.51
N ALA A 145 -14.48 0.80 17.90
CA ALA A 145 -15.28 1.07 19.11
C ALA A 145 -16.78 0.76 18.93
N GLY A 146 -17.22 0.33 17.74
CA GLY A 146 -18.63 0.09 17.42
C GLY A 146 -19.49 1.36 17.32
N LEU A 147 -18.87 2.54 17.18
CA LEU A 147 -19.57 3.82 17.05
C LEU A 147 -19.98 4.13 15.61
N LEU A 148 -19.31 3.55 14.63
CA LEU A 148 -19.60 3.66 13.21
C LEU A 148 -19.56 2.27 12.56
N THR A 149 -20.34 2.09 11.49
CA THR A 149 -20.13 0.97 10.56
C THR A 149 -19.02 1.33 9.56
N ALA A 150 -18.47 0.32 8.87
CA ALA A 150 -17.49 0.55 7.79
C ALA A 150 -18.07 1.44 6.67
N GLU A 151 -19.35 1.32 6.35
CA GLU A 151 -20.03 2.16 5.37
C GLU A 151 -20.15 3.61 5.85
N GLN A 152 -20.53 3.82 7.12
CA GLN A 152 -20.62 5.17 7.70
C GLN A 152 -19.26 5.86 7.78
N SER A 153 -18.16 5.11 8.01
CA SER A 153 -16.82 5.69 8.09
C SER A 153 -16.36 6.31 6.77
N ARG A 154 -16.73 5.73 5.63
CA ARG A 154 -16.39 6.25 4.29
C ARG A 154 -17.00 7.61 3.97
N GLN A 155 -18.17 7.89 4.51
CA GLN A 155 -18.90 9.14 4.28
C GLN A 155 -18.68 10.17 5.40
N HIS A 156 -17.90 9.82 6.42
CA HIS A 156 -17.70 10.67 7.59
C HIS A 156 -16.80 11.87 7.25
N PRO A 157 -17.14 13.11 7.70
CA PRO A 157 -16.32 14.30 7.41
C PRO A 157 -14.87 14.22 7.88
N GLY A 158 -14.58 13.42 8.89
CA GLY A 158 -13.25 13.21 9.44
C GLY A 158 -12.54 11.96 8.89
N LYS A 159 -12.95 11.42 7.74
CA LYS A 159 -12.38 10.17 7.20
C LYS A 159 -10.86 10.24 6.95
N ASN A 160 -10.36 11.41 6.54
CA ASN A 160 -8.94 11.65 6.26
C ASN A 160 -8.16 12.18 7.49
N GLN A 161 -8.73 12.12 8.71
CA GLN A 161 -8.04 12.55 9.92
C GLN A 161 -7.21 11.40 10.48
N LEU A 162 -5.89 11.49 10.28
CA LEU A 162 -4.94 10.51 10.79
C LEU A 162 -4.75 10.64 12.31
N VAL A 163 -4.52 9.52 12.95
CA VAL A 163 -4.12 9.42 14.37
C VAL A 163 -2.67 8.98 14.55
N ALA A 164 -2.04 8.49 13.47
CA ALA A 164 -0.62 8.21 13.40
C ALA A 164 -0.12 8.45 11.97
N ALA A 165 1.06 9.05 11.85
CA ALA A 165 1.84 9.21 10.63
C ALA A 165 3.32 9.35 10.99
N LEU A 166 4.22 9.15 10.03
CA LEU A 166 5.63 9.47 10.21
C LEU A 166 5.81 10.98 10.34
N GLY A 167 6.71 11.43 11.22
CA GLY A 167 6.98 12.84 11.47
C GLY A 167 6.04 13.51 12.49
N ILE A 168 4.93 12.90 12.89
CA ILE A 168 4.11 13.37 14.01
C ILE A 168 4.92 13.27 15.32
N GLU A 169 4.75 14.24 16.23
CA GLU A 169 5.47 14.28 17.50
C GLU A 169 5.23 13.01 18.33
N GLY A 170 6.29 12.48 18.93
CA GLY A 170 6.26 11.28 19.76
C GLY A 170 6.94 10.08 19.11
N GLU A 171 6.65 8.89 19.64
CA GLU A 171 7.12 7.62 19.07
C GLU A 171 6.11 7.09 18.06
N VAL A 172 6.61 6.44 17.00
CA VAL A 172 5.79 5.72 16.03
C VAL A 172 5.84 4.22 16.31
N ASP A 173 4.68 3.57 16.23
CA ASP A 173 4.56 2.13 16.31
C ASP A 173 4.06 1.55 14.97
N PRO A 174 4.97 1.17 14.06
CA PRO A 174 4.58 0.63 12.76
C PRO A 174 3.84 -0.69 12.88
N HIS A 175 2.75 -0.83 12.15
CA HIS A 175 1.98 -2.07 12.08
C HIS A 175 2.68 -3.08 11.16
N THR A 176 3.70 -3.75 11.69
CA THR A 176 4.45 -4.75 10.93
C THR A 176 3.87 -6.14 11.15
N VAL A 177 3.66 -6.90 10.07
CA VAL A 177 3.25 -8.29 10.17
C VAL A 177 4.27 -9.08 11.00
N ALA A 178 3.79 -9.82 11.99
CA ALA A 178 4.67 -10.48 12.97
C ALA A 178 5.54 -11.59 12.38
N ARG A 179 5.07 -12.24 11.30
CA ARG A 179 5.76 -13.34 10.61
C ARG A 179 5.59 -13.20 9.11
N ALA A 180 6.63 -13.57 8.38
CA ALA A 180 6.57 -13.64 6.93
C ALA A 180 5.49 -14.61 6.46
N VAL A 181 4.81 -14.25 5.39
CA VAL A 181 3.68 -14.98 4.80
C VAL A 181 4.10 -15.54 3.45
N HIS A 182 3.71 -16.79 3.16
CA HIS A 182 4.01 -17.42 1.89
C HIS A 182 3.32 -16.71 0.72
N LEU A 183 4.12 -16.43 -0.31
CA LEU A 183 3.64 -16.05 -1.63
C LEU A 183 3.13 -17.29 -2.36
N LEU A 184 2.05 -17.14 -3.08
CA LEU A 184 1.54 -18.15 -4.00
C LEU A 184 1.63 -17.63 -5.43
N GLU A 185 1.87 -18.56 -6.36
CA GLU A 185 1.70 -18.27 -7.79
C GLU A 185 0.27 -17.77 -8.03
N GLY A 186 0.13 -16.66 -8.76
CA GLY A 186 -1.15 -16.02 -8.98
C GLY A 186 -1.56 -14.99 -7.92
N ASP A 187 -0.75 -14.74 -6.88
CA ASP A 187 -0.99 -13.60 -6.01
C ASP A 187 -0.77 -12.29 -6.75
N ALA A 188 -1.59 -11.30 -6.45
CA ALA A 188 -1.30 -9.91 -6.76
C ALA A 188 -1.41 -9.05 -5.51
N TYR A 189 -0.63 -7.99 -5.46
CA TYR A 189 -0.66 -7.00 -4.38
C TYR A 189 -0.84 -5.61 -4.98
N LEU A 190 -1.55 -4.75 -4.25
CA LEU A 190 -1.72 -3.34 -4.58
C LEU A 190 -1.42 -2.52 -3.32
N LEU A 191 -0.40 -1.65 -3.41
CA LEU A 191 -0.14 -0.60 -2.45
C LEU A 191 -0.72 0.68 -3.01
N CYS A 192 -1.47 1.46 -2.24
CA CYS A 192 -2.06 2.70 -2.74
C CYS A 192 -2.36 3.72 -1.64
N THR A 193 -2.38 5.00 -2.03
CA THR A 193 -2.82 6.13 -1.22
C THR A 193 -4.34 6.24 -1.18
N ASP A 194 -4.89 7.10 -0.32
CA ASP A 194 -6.33 7.29 -0.14
C ASP A 194 -7.01 7.82 -1.40
N GLY A 195 -6.37 8.72 -2.16
CA GLY A 195 -6.87 9.19 -3.44
C GLY A 195 -7.06 8.11 -4.51
N TRP A 196 -6.49 6.91 -4.29
CA TRP A 196 -6.74 5.74 -5.10
C TRP A 196 -7.86 4.87 -4.53
N TRP A 197 -7.71 4.36 -3.29
CA TRP A 197 -8.62 3.37 -2.73
C TRP A 197 -10.02 3.93 -2.41
N ASP A 198 -10.18 5.24 -2.24
CA ASP A 198 -11.48 5.88 -1.97
C ASP A 198 -12.47 5.76 -3.15
N HIS A 199 -11.97 5.41 -4.34
CA HIS A 199 -12.78 5.24 -5.55
C HIS A 199 -13.29 3.83 -5.79
N PHE A 200 -12.81 2.83 -5.03
CA PHE A 200 -13.06 1.41 -5.30
C PHE A 200 -13.48 0.65 -4.06
N GLU A 201 -14.41 -0.27 -4.24
CA GLU A 201 -14.55 -1.40 -3.33
C GLU A 201 -13.45 -2.43 -3.65
N PRO A 202 -13.04 -3.27 -2.68
CA PRO A 202 -12.05 -4.32 -2.94
C PRO A 202 -12.45 -5.27 -4.09
N GLU A 203 -13.74 -5.52 -4.25
CA GLU A 203 -14.31 -6.35 -5.32
C GLU A 203 -14.11 -5.71 -6.69
N ASP A 204 -14.28 -4.39 -6.83
CA ASP A 204 -14.06 -3.66 -8.09
C ASP A 204 -12.60 -3.76 -8.54
N MET A 205 -11.66 -3.69 -7.58
CA MET A 205 -10.23 -3.87 -7.86
C MET A 205 -9.92 -5.32 -8.31
N ALA A 206 -10.58 -6.31 -7.70
CA ALA A 206 -10.43 -7.72 -8.08
C ALA A 206 -11.00 -7.99 -9.48
N ASP A 207 -12.14 -7.40 -9.81
CA ASP A 207 -12.74 -7.51 -11.13
C ASP A 207 -11.86 -6.85 -12.21
N ALA A 208 -11.29 -5.67 -11.92
CA ALA A 208 -10.32 -5.03 -12.82
C ALA A 208 -9.07 -5.90 -13.01
N LEU A 209 -8.56 -6.56 -11.94
CA LEU A 209 -7.43 -7.49 -12.02
C LEU A 209 -7.75 -8.68 -12.92
N HIS A 210 -8.96 -9.24 -12.82
CA HIS A 210 -9.38 -10.40 -13.61
C HIS A 210 -9.36 -10.12 -15.12
N HIS A 211 -9.63 -8.89 -15.55
CA HIS A 211 -9.65 -8.49 -16.95
C HIS A 211 -8.30 -7.99 -17.48
N ALA A 212 -7.32 -7.77 -16.58
CA ALA A 212 -6.03 -7.23 -16.97
C ALA A 212 -5.06 -8.33 -17.43
N SER A 213 -4.28 -8.05 -18.48
CA SER A 213 -3.22 -8.93 -18.99
C SER A 213 -1.84 -8.63 -18.40
N SER A 214 -1.72 -7.48 -17.72
CA SER A 214 -0.47 -7.05 -17.08
C SER A 214 -0.74 -6.11 -15.89
N PRO A 215 0.21 -5.95 -14.95
CA PRO A 215 0.05 -5.00 -13.86
C PRO A 215 -0.09 -3.55 -14.36
N GLU A 216 0.55 -3.20 -15.48
CA GLU A 216 0.42 -1.87 -16.10
C GLU A 216 -1.00 -1.64 -16.61
N GLN A 217 -1.62 -2.62 -17.29
CA GLN A 217 -2.99 -2.52 -17.73
C GLN A 217 -3.95 -2.42 -16.57
N TRP A 218 -3.76 -3.24 -15.51
CA TRP A 218 -4.59 -3.19 -14.31
C TRP A 218 -4.62 -1.79 -13.68
N LEU A 219 -3.45 -1.17 -13.49
CA LEU A 219 -3.36 0.19 -12.98
C LEU A 219 -3.96 1.22 -13.95
N ALA A 220 -3.71 1.09 -15.26
CA ALA A 220 -4.21 2.03 -16.26
C ALA A 220 -5.75 2.02 -16.32
N ASP A 221 -6.39 0.85 -16.23
CA ASP A 221 -7.84 0.70 -16.26
C ASP A 221 -8.47 1.35 -15.00
N MET A 222 -7.90 1.12 -13.82
CA MET A 222 -8.35 1.76 -12.59
C MET A 222 -8.11 3.27 -12.61
N GLN A 223 -6.93 3.74 -13.05
CA GLN A 223 -6.63 5.16 -13.20
C GLN A 223 -7.63 5.85 -14.14
N GLY A 224 -7.98 5.19 -15.24
CA GLY A 224 -9.00 5.68 -16.16
C GLY A 224 -10.37 5.85 -15.49
N GLN A 225 -10.76 4.93 -14.60
CA GLN A 225 -12.00 5.03 -13.83
C GLN A 225 -11.96 6.18 -12.82
N ILE A 226 -10.83 6.38 -12.09
CA ILE A 226 -10.65 7.52 -11.18
C ILE A 226 -10.81 8.82 -11.96
N ARG A 227 -10.10 8.99 -13.07
CA ARG A 227 -10.17 10.20 -13.91
C ARG A 227 -11.56 10.47 -14.45
N ALA A 228 -12.31 9.42 -14.81
CA ALA A 228 -13.69 9.55 -15.30
C ALA A 228 -14.68 10.02 -14.21
N LYS A 229 -14.38 9.73 -12.94
CA LYS A 229 -15.19 10.14 -11.77
C LYS A 229 -14.63 11.40 -11.08
N ALA A 230 -13.47 11.92 -11.54
CA ALA A 230 -12.73 12.98 -10.85
C ALA A 230 -13.58 14.20 -10.54
N SER A 231 -13.48 14.64 -9.30
CA SER A 231 -14.08 15.89 -8.81
C SER A 231 -13.04 17.02 -8.82
N PRO A 232 -13.47 18.29 -8.69
CA PRO A 232 -12.55 19.41 -8.50
C PRO A 232 -11.69 19.32 -7.23
N GLN A 233 -11.98 18.35 -6.36
CA GLN A 233 -11.29 18.12 -5.08
C GLN A 233 -10.52 16.79 -5.09
N GLN A 234 -10.31 16.18 -6.27
CA GLN A 234 -9.57 14.93 -6.40
C GLN A 234 -8.15 15.10 -5.85
N ASP A 235 -7.80 14.26 -4.89
CA ASP A 235 -6.47 14.23 -4.31
C ASP A 235 -5.43 13.62 -5.26
N ASN A 236 -4.15 13.76 -4.91
CA ASN A 236 -3.12 12.94 -5.48
C ASN A 236 -3.51 11.47 -5.34
N PHE A 237 -3.22 10.65 -6.32
CA PHE A 237 -3.51 9.23 -6.25
C PHE A 237 -2.39 8.39 -6.84
N THR A 238 -1.87 7.52 -6.01
CA THR A 238 -0.66 6.75 -6.29
C THR A 238 -0.87 5.28 -5.96
N ALA A 239 -0.36 4.39 -6.83
CA ALA A 239 -0.40 2.96 -6.60
C ALA A 239 0.82 2.23 -7.17
N VAL A 240 1.17 1.11 -6.50
CA VAL A 240 2.14 0.11 -6.97
C VAL A 240 1.44 -1.25 -7.03
N ALA A 241 1.40 -1.84 -8.22
CA ALA A 241 0.94 -3.22 -8.43
C ALA A 241 2.12 -4.19 -8.44
N VAL A 242 1.99 -5.31 -7.74
CA VAL A 242 3.00 -6.38 -7.69
C VAL A 242 2.31 -7.70 -8.02
N TRP A 243 2.70 -8.36 -9.10
CA TRP A 243 2.19 -9.66 -9.52
C TRP A 243 3.21 -10.77 -9.31
N VAL A 244 2.75 -11.87 -8.73
CA VAL A 244 3.52 -13.11 -8.55
C VAL A 244 3.04 -14.10 -9.62
N GLY A 245 3.78 -14.19 -10.72
CA GLY A 245 3.34 -14.95 -11.89
C GLY A 245 2.18 -14.28 -12.64
N THR A 246 1.13 -15.04 -12.95
CA THR A 246 -0.06 -14.55 -13.69
C THR A 246 -1.33 -14.78 -12.87
N PRO A 247 -1.91 -13.73 -12.23
CA PRO A 247 -3.04 -13.86 -11.31
C PRO A 247 -4.30 -14.53 -11.89
N GLY A 248 -4.58 -14.32 -13.19
CA GLY A 248 -5.77 -14.86 -13.86
C GLY A 248 -5.73 -16.35 -14.19
N GLU A 249 -4.55 -16.94 -14.41
CA GLU A 249 -4.42 -18.32 -14.92
C GLU A 249 -4.70 -19.39 -13.87
N MET A 250 -4.40 -19.14 -12.60
CA MET A 250 -4.56 -20.12 -11.51
C MET A 250 -6.00 -20.31 -11.03
N THR A 251 -6.90 -19.37 -11.31
CA THR A 251 -8.31 -19.46 -10.91
C THR A 251 -9.07 -20.53 -11.71
N LEU A 252 -8.68 -20.76 -12.97
CA LEU A 252 -9.32 -21.75 -13.87
C LEU A 252 -8.86 -23.19 -13.58
N ALA A 253 -7.59 -23.42 -13.28
CA ALA A 253 -7.02 -24.77 -13.10
C ALA A 253 -7.56 -25.51 -11.86
N ARG A 254 -8.05 -24.82 -10.84
CA ARG A 254 -8.59 -25.46 -9.61
C ARG A 254 -10.07 -25.81 -9.67
N PHE A 255 -10.84 -25.22 -10.57
CA PHE A 255 -12.25 -25.60 -10.75
C PHE A 255 -12.43 -26.88 -11.57
N GLU A 256 -11.47 -27.26 -12.41
CA GLU A 256 -11.53 -28.50 -13.19
C GLU A 256 -11.17 -29.76 -12.37
N ASP A 257 -10.39 -29.62 -11.30
CA ASP A 257 -9.95 -30.77 -10.47
C ASP A 257 -10.99 -31.24 -9.42
N THR A 258 -12.15 -30.59 -9.29
CA THR A 258 -13.19 -30.93 -8.30
C THR A 258 -14.41 -31.66 -8.85
N VAL A 259 -14.40 -32.10 -10.13
CA VAL A 259 -15.45 -32.98 -10.63
C VAL A 259 -15.17 -34.43 -10.20
N PRO A 260 -15.96 -35.04 -9.31
CA PRO A 260 -15.78 -36.44 -8.95
C PRO A 260 -15.99 -37.29 -10.19
N ARG A 261 -15.01 -38.08 -10.59
CA ARG A 261 -15.19 -39.11 -11.60
C ARG A 261 -16.25 -40.10 -11.08
N GLY A 262 -17.43 -39.98 -11.67
CA GLY A 262 -18.52 -40.91 -11.37
C GLY A 262 -18.08 -42.34 -11.61
N THR A 263 -18.20 -43.17 -10.61
CA THR A 263 -18.09 -44.63 -10.68
C THR A 263 -19.24 -45.15 -11.54
N THR A 264 -18.94 -45.51 -12.78
CA THR A 264 -19.80 -46.36 -13.60
C THR A 264 -19.74 -47.77 -13.04
N ARG A 265 -20.89 -48.26 -12.59
CA ARG A 265 -21.17 -49.71 -12.48
C ARG A 265 -21.76 -50.20 -13.77
#